data_3e3f56083699e3c4af49eac9bfbdb55e
#
_entry.id   3e3f56083699e3c4af49eac9bfbdb55e
#
_cell.length_a   1.000
_cell.length_b   1.000
_cell.length_c   1.000
_cell.angle_alpha   90.00
_cell.angle_beta   90.00
_cell.angle_gamma   90.00
#
_symmetry.space_group_name_H-M   'P 1'
#
loop_
_entity.id
_entity.type
_entity.pdbx_description
1 polymer ?
#
loop_
_entity_poly.entity_id
_entity_poly.type
_entity_poly.pdbx_seq_one_letter_code
_entity_poly.pdbx_strand_id
1 'polypeptide(L)'
;PMIEGVTGDDPAARRLPLGNLLTRVLGVLAGLLLLPVLQPLMSEMASDPARAVANFHTLFNAVIALVFLPLLTPYAALLTRWLPKRADPNDPSRPQYLDEWAHDVPAVALGNAAREALRMADMVQTLLLYARAGFKRDNRHRMVQARQLDAALDKLENAITTYLATLDQENMTRDDVQRMDDILAFTSNIGHAGDIAHHGLLSHCLLYTSDAADDLLC
;
A
#
# COMPACT_ATOMS: atom_id res chain seq x y z
N PRO A 1 -12.10 -14.62 8.97
CA PRO A 1 -11.33 -13.72 8.07
C PRO A 1 -12.12 -12.51 7.56
N MET A 2 -13.44 -12.67 7.17
CA MET A 2 -14.24 -11.52 6.68
C MET A 2 -14.61 -10.53 7.77
N ILE A 3 -14.88 -10.99 8.97
CA ILE A 3 -15.32 -10.14 10.11
C ILE A 3 -14.14 -9.29 10.61
N GLU A 4 -12.94 -9.82 10.65
CA GLU A 4 -11.73 -9.10 11.06
C GLU A 4 -11.37 -7.94 10.12
N GLY A 5 -11.63 -8.09 8.81
CA GLY A 5 -11.42 -7.00 7.83
C GLY A 5 -12.41 -5.84 7.95
N VAL A 6 -13.58 -6.05 8.60
CA VAL A 6 -14.59 -4.99 8.80
C VAL A 6 -14.34 -4.21 10.09
N THR A 7 -13.66 -4.79 11.07
CA THR A 7 -13.39 -4.19 12.39
C THR A 7 -12.12 -3.34 12.46
N GLY A 8 -11.28 -3.34 11.42
CA GLY A 8 -10.07 -2.51 11.35
C GLY A 8 -10.40 -1.01 11.34
N ASP A 9 -9.53 -0.19 11.95
CA ASP A 9 -9.71 1.27 12.04
C ASP A 9 -9.49 2.01 10.70
N ASP A 10 -8.82 1.36 9.72
CA ASP A 10 -8.61 1.94 8.40
C ASP A 10 -9.78 1.66 7.45
N PRO A 11 -10.52 2.69 6.99
CA PRO A 11 -11.58 2.53 6.01
C PRO A 11 -11.12 1.86 4.71
N ALA A 12 -9.85 2.01 4.32
CA ALA A 12 -9.31 1.40 3.11
C ALA A 12 -9.24 -0.13 3.22
N ALA A 13 -8.94 -0.68 4.41
CA ALA A 13 -8.93 -2.12 4.65
C ALA A 13 -10.34 -2.75 4.50
N ARG A 14 -11.38 -1.96 4.73
CA ARG A 14 -12.79 -2.40 4.63
C ARG A 14 -13.31 -2.48 3.19
N ARG A 15 -12.61 -1.90 2.19
CA ARG A 15 -13.07 -1.87 0.80
C ARG A 15 -13.29 -3.26 0.23
N LEU A 16 -12.35 -4.16 0.45
CA LEU A 16 -12.37 -5.51 -0.12
C LEU A 16 -13.48 -6.39 0.50
N PRO A 17 -13.62 -6.50 1.84
CA PRO A 17 -14.71 -7.25 2.44
C PRO A 17 -16.09 -6.65 2.13
N LEU A 18 -16.22 -5.32 2.16
CA LEU A 18 -17.50 -4.65 1.88
C LEU A 18 -17.87 -4.78 0.40
N GLY A 19 -16.91 -4.65 -0.50
CA GLY A 19 -17.10 -4.86 -1.93
C GLY A 19 -17.59 -6.30 -2.22
N ASN A 20 -16.96 -7.30 -1.63
CA ASN A 20 -17.38 -8.69 -1.78
C ASN A 20 -18.80 -8.94 -1.19
N LEU A 21 -19.11 -8.34 -0.04
CA LEU A 21 -20.46 -8.43 0.56
C LEU A 21 -21.51 -7.82 -0.37
N LEU A 22 -21.29 -6.61 -0.86
CA LEU A 22 -22.22 -5.92 -1.76
C LEU A 22 -22.46 -6.72 -3.05
N THR A 23 -21.40 -7.24 -3.66
CA THR A 23 -21.48 -8.06 -4.86
C THR A 23 -22.33 -9.31 -4.63
N ARG A 24 -22.13 -9.98 -3.48
CA ARG A 24 -22.92 -11.17 -3.11
C ARG A 24 -24.37 -10.84 -2.84
N VAL A 25 -24.65 -9.77 -2.09
CA VAL A 25 -26.02 -9.34 -1.80
C VAL A 25 -26.76 -8.99 -3.07
N LEU A 26 -26.15 -8.20 -3.97
CA LEU A 26 -26.74 -7.86 -5.27
C LEU A 26 -26.97 -9.11 -6.14
N GLY A 27 -26.00 -10.03 -6.16
CA GLY A 27 -26.12 -11.29 -6.89
C GLY A 27 -27.27 -12.16 -6.35
N VAL A 28 -27.39 -12.29 -5.03
CA VAL A 28 -28.51 -13.07 -4.42
C VAL A 28 -29.85 -12.42 -4.74
N LEU A 29 -29.98 -11.11 -4.62
CA LEU A 29 -31.22 -10.40 -4.97
C LEU A 29 -31.59 -10.58 -6.45
N ALA A 30 -30.63 -10.44 -7.34
CA ALA A 30 -30.83 -10.70 -8.77
C ALA A 30 -31.21 -12.16 -9.03
N GLY A 31 -30.55 -13.12 -8.40
CA GLY A 31 -30.86 -14.53 -8.50
C GLY A 31 -32.29 -14.87 -8.04
N LEU A 32 -32.74 -14.28 -6.92
CA LEU A 32 -34.09 -14.45 -6.40
C LEU A 32 -35.15 -13.88 -7.39
N LEU A 33 -34.89 -12.70 -7.95
CA LEU A 33 -35.80 -12.09 -8.93
C LEU A 33 -35.88 -12.91 -10.24
N LEU A 34 -34.79 -13.53 -10.64
CA LEU A 34 -34.71 -14.36 -11.84
C LEU A 34 -35.10 -15.81 -11.60
N LEU A 35 -35.36 -16.21 -10.37
CA LEU A 35 -35.68 -17.60 -10.00
C LEU A 35 -36.82 -18.24 -10.83
N PRO A 36 -37.95 -17.53 -11.12
CA PRO A 36 -39.02 -18.09 -11.93
C PRO A 36 -38.59 -18.47 -13.36
N VAL A 37 -37.59 -17.75 -13.91
CA VAL A 37 -37.05 -17.99 -15.25
C VAL A 37 -35.96 -19.07 -15.22
N LEU A 38 -35.16 -19.08 -14.14
CA LEU A 38 -34.03 -20.00 -14.00
C LEU A 38 -34.46 -21.41 -13.62
N GLN A 39 -35.54 -21.55 -12.86
CA GLN A 39 -36.04 -22.86 -12.39
C GLN A 39 -36.35 -23.84 -13.53
N PRO A 40 -37.14 -23.49 -14.57
CA PRO A 40 -37.43 -24.43 -15.69
C PRO A 40 -36.14 -24.74 -16.45
N LEU A 41 -35.27 -23.78 -16.70
CA LEU A 41 -33.98 -23.98 -17.38
C LEU A 41 -33.08 -24.97 -16.63
N MET A 42 -33.04 -24.89 -15.31
CA MET A 42 -32.26 -25.79 -14.46
C MET A 42 -32.81 -27.21 -14.45
N SER A 43 -34.14 -27.38 -14.50
CA SER A 43 -34.79 -28.70 -14.56
C SER A 43 -34.53 -29.44 -15.90
N GLU A 44 -34.33 -28.72 -16.96
CA GLU A 44 -33.93 -29.29 -18.27
C GLU A 44 -32.46 -29.71 -18.32
N MET A 45 -31.58 -29.01 -17.57
CA MET A 45 -30.13 -29.26 -17.60
C MET A 45 -29.68 -30.45 -16.74
N ALA A 46 -30.48 -30.91 -15.80
CA ALA A 46 -30.12 -32.04 -14.94
C ALA A 46 -31.35 -32.77 -14.39
N SER A 47 -31.34 -34.08 -14.55
CA SER A 47 -32.40 -34.97 -14.04
C SER A 47 -32.29 -35.19 -12.52
N ASP A 48 -31.10 -34.98 -11.95
CA ASP A 48 -30.81 -35.13 -10.53
C ASP A 48 -30.83 -33.75 -9.83
N PRO A 49 -31.66 -33.55 -8.78
CA PRO A 49 -31.75 -32.28 -8.04
C PRO A 49 -30.45 -31.82 -7.47
N ALA A 50 -29.57 -32.69 -6.94
CA ALA A 50 -28.27 -32.32 -6.40
C ALA A 50 -27.33 -31.74 -7.47
N ARG A 51 -27.36 -32.36 -8.66
CA ARG A 51 -26.57 -31.87 -9.79
C ARG A 51 -27.11 -30.55 -10.36
N ALA A 52 -28.44 -30.34 -10.34
CA ALA A 52 -29.07 -29.09 -10.75
C ALA A 52 -28.61 -27.94 -9.84
N VAL A 53 -28.55 -28.12 -8.51
CA VAL A 53 -28.05 -27.12 -7.55
C VAL A 53 -26.58 -26.82 -7.79
N ALA A 54 -25.74 -27.83 -8.01
CA ALA A 54 -24.31 -27.63 -8.28
C ALA A 54 -24.07 -26.86 -9.57
N ASN A 55 -24.81 -27.21 -10.63
CA ASN A 55 -24.76 -26.53 -11.94
C ASN A 55 -25.20 -25.05 -11.79
N PHE A 56 -26.31 -24.82 -11.08
CA PHE A 56 -26.78 -23.47 -10.77
C PHE A 56 -25.73 -22.65 -10.04
N HIS A 57 -25.12 -23.21 -8.99
CA HIS A 57 -24.08 -22.52 -8.23
C HIS A 57 -22.89 -22.13 -9.11
N THR A 58 -22.43 -23.05 -9.97
CA THR A 58 -21.32 -22.80 -10.88
C THR A 58 -21.67 -21.74 -11.92
N LEU A 59 -22.83 -21.87 -12.57
CA LEU A 59 -23.31 -20.91 -13.56
C LEU A 59 -23.51 -19.52 -12.95
N PHE A 60 -24.13 -19.44 -11.79
CA PHE A 60 -24.36 -18.20 -11.06
C PHE A 60 -23.05 -17.46 -10.76
N ASN A 61 -22.04 -18.15 -10.23
CA ASN A 61 -20.73 -17.54 -9.97
C ASN A 61 -20.01 -17.14 -11.27
N ALA A 62 -20.13 -17.94 -12.34
CA ALA A 62 -19.54 -17.60 -13.64
C ALA A 62 -20.18 -16.34 -14.25
N VAL A 63 -21.51 -16.21 -14.16
CA VAL A 63 -22.24 -15.02 -14.63
C VAL A 63 -21.85 -13.79 -13.83
N ILE A 64 -21.81 -13.89 -12.49
CA ILE A 64 -21.35 -12.79 -11.63
C ILE A 64 -19.93 -12.38 -12.01
N ALA A 65 -19.00 -13.32 -12.16
CA ALA A 65 -17.63 -13.02 -12.55
C ALA A 65 -17.58 -12.31 -13.92
N LEU A 66 -18.32 -12.79 -14.90
CA LEU A 66 -18.36 -12.21 -16.25
C LEU A 66 -18.91 -10.77 -16.24
N VAL A 67 -19.95 -10.50 -15.46
CA VAL A 67 -20.57 -9.17 -15.33
C VAL A 67 -19.65 -8.21 -14.56
N PHE A 68 -19.05 -8.66 -13.48
CA PHE A 68 -18.22 -7.78 -12.63
C PHE A 68 -16.80 -7.59 -13.16
N LEU A 69 -16.27 -8.49 -13.99
CA LEU A 69 -14.91 -8.36 -14.53
C LEU A 69 -14.69 -7.01 -15.27
N PRO A 70 -15.55 -6.61 -16.24
CA PRO A 70 -15.41 -5.30 -16.90
C PRO A 70 -15.75 -4.11 -15.96
N LEU A 71 -16.55 -4.35 -14.92
CA LEU A 71 -16.96 -3.33 -13.96
C LEU A 71 -16.00 -3.17 -12.78
N LEU A 72 -14.93 -3.96 -12.70
CA LEU A 72 -13.99 -3.94 -11.58
C LEU A 72 -13.38 -2.56 -11.34
N THR A 73 -12.94 -1.88 -12.40
CA THR A 73 -12.33 -0.55 -12.30
C THR A 73 -13.30 0.52 -11.80
N PRO A 74 -14.49 0.72 -12.39
CA PRO A 74 -15.44 1.71 -11.87
C PRO A 74 -15.98 1.31 -10.49
N TYR A 75 -16.13 0.04 -10.20
CA TYR A 75 -16.55 -0.45 -8.88
C TYR A 75 -15.49 -0.17 -7.81
N ALA A 76 -14.22 -0.43 -8.09
CA ALA A 76 -13.11 -0.09 -7.20
C ALA A 76 -13.02 1.43 -6.98
N ALA A 77 -13.22 2.25 -8.01
CA ALA A 77 -13.26 3.70 -7.89
C ALA A 77 -14.41 4.17 -6.99
N LEU A 78 -15.60 3.56 -7.12
CA LEU A 78 -16.75 3.85 -6.26
C LEU A 78 -16.46 3.52 -4.79
N LEU A 79 -15.90 2.34 -4.50
CA LEU A 79 -15.51 1.94 -3.15
C LEU A 79 -14.43 2.85 -2.57
N THR A 80 -13.48 3.30 -3.40
CA THR A 80 -12.43 4.24 -2.99
C THR A 80 -13.02 5.61 -2.63
N ARG A 81 -14.05 6.05 -3.34
CA ARG A 81 -14.75 7.30 -3.07
C ARG A 81 -15.61 7.23 -1.80
N TRP A 82 -16.24 6.07 -1.51
CA TRP A 82 -17.07 5.88 -0.32
C TRP A 82 -16.26 5.63 0.95
N LEU A 83 -15.11 4.96 0.80
CA LEU A 83 -14.19 4.66 1.90
C LEU A 83 -12.81 5.27 1.60
N PRO A 84 -12.65 6.60 1.69
CA PRO A 84 -11.36 7.23 1.48
C PRO A 84 -10.38 6.73 2.55
N LYS A 85 -9.11 6.55 2.15
CA LYS A 85 -8.04 6.27 3.11
C LYS A 85 -7.97 7.45 4.08
N ARG A 86 -8.06 7.20 5.37
CA ARG A 86 -7.79 8.26 6.37
C ARG A 86 -6.34 8.66 6.24
N ALA A 87 -6.09 9.97 6.13
CA ALA A 87 -4.77 10.50 6.29
C ALA A 87 -4.37 10.24 7.75
N ASP A 88 -3.42 9.34 7.96
CA ASP A 88 -2.83 9.14 9.28
C ASP A 88 -1.96 10.37 9.58
N PRO A 89 -2.25 11.12 10.66
CA PRO A 89 -1.41 12.25 11.05
C PRO A 89 0.03 11.82 11.36
N ASN A 90 0.23 10.55 11.72
CA ASN A 90 1.51 9.94 12.04
C ASN A 90 2.11 9.15 10.86
N ASP A 91 1.55 9.28 9.64
CA ASP A 91 2.12 8.62 8.46
C ASP A 91 3.54 9.12 8.22
N PRO A 92 4.57 8.27 8.40
CA PRO A 92 5.96 8.69 8.23
C PRO A 92 6.28 9.12 6.80
N SER A 93 5.47 8.70 5.82
CA SER A 93 5.65 9.05 4.40
C SER A 93 5.17 10.47 4.05
N ARG A 94 4.47 11.14 4.98
CA ARG A 94 3.99 12.50 4.74
C ARG A 94 5.10 13.51 5.04
N PRO A 95 5.45 14.41 4.09
CA PRO A 95 6.38 15.51 4.38
C PRO A 95 5.84 16.38 5.52
N GLN A 96 6.72 16.75 6.44
CA GLN A 96 6.37 17.57 7.61
C GLN A 96 6.87 19.01 7.47
N TYR A 97 7.96 19.20 6.73
CA TYR A 97 8.65 20.48 6.64
C TYR A 97 8.58 21.12 5.25
N LEU A 98 8.14 20.39 4.22
CA LEU A 98 8.02 20.92 2.85
C LEU A 98 6.79 21.82 2.75
N ASP A 99 7.02 23.14 2.86
CA ASP A 99 5.97 24.16 2.79
C ASP A 99 6.02 24.87 1.45
N GLU A 100 4.94 24.82 0.69
CA GLU A 100 4.79 25.49 -0.61
C GLU A 100 4.90 27.01 -0.51
N TRP A 101 4.49 27.58 0.62
CA TRP A 101 4.59 29.03 0.86
C TRP A 101 6.04 29.53 1.01
N ALA A 102 6.98 28.64 1.25
CA ALA A 102 8.39 28.98 1.38
C ALA A 102 9.11 29.14 0.03
N HIS A 103 8.47 28.82 -1.11
CA HIS A 103 9.08 28.88 -2.44
C HIS A 103 9.55 30.27 -2.83
N ASP A 104 8.90 31.32 -2.33
CA ASP A 104 9.28 32.71 -2.61
C ASP A 104 10.62 33.13 -1.95
N VAL A 105 11.12 32.34 -0.97
CA VAL A 105 12.36 32.62 -0.25
C VAL A 105 13.27 31.40 -0.29
N PRO A 106 14.19 31.30 -1.31
CA PRO A 106 15.01 30.11 -1.53
C PRO A 106 15.72 29.59 -0.29
N ALA A 107 16.32 30.49 0.52
CA ALA A 107 17.02 30.09 1.75
C ALA A 107 16.12 29.38 2.77
N VAL A 108 14.83 29.76 2.87
CA VAL A 108 13.85 29.12 3.74
C VAL A 108 13.44 27.78 3.18
N ALA A 109 13.15 27.72 1.87
CA ALA A 109 12.78 26.50 1.19
C ALA A 109 13.90 25.43 1.27
N LEU A 110 15.16 25.82 1.05
CA LEU A 110 16.31 24.94 1.23
C LEU A 110 16.47 24.48 2.68
N GLY A 111 16.22 25.35 3.65
CA GLY A 111 16.21 25.00 5.07
C GLY A 111 15.13 23.95 5.42
N ASN A 112 13.96 24.07 4.82
CA ASN A 112 12.85 23.12 4.98
C ASN A 112 13.18 21.75 4.34
N ALA A 113 13.72 21.76 3.13
CA ALA A 113 14.15 20.55 2.44
C ALA A 113 15.27 19.82 3.22
N ALA A 114 16.25 20.57 3.75
CA ALA A 114 17.31 20.00 4.58
C ALA A 114 16.76 19.32 5.85
N ARG A 115 15.76 19.93 6.50
CA ARG A 115 15.10 19.32 7.66
C ARG A 115 14.39 18.02 7.33
N GLU A 116 13.71 18.00 6.19
CA GLU A 116 13.03 16.78 5.71
C GLU A 116 14.04 15.68 5.36
N ALA A 117 15.16 16.02 4.74
CA ALA A 117 16.26 15.09 4.45
C ALA A 117 16.90 14.52 5.74
N LEU A 118 17.08 15.34 6.78
CA LEU A 118 17.54 14.86 8.08
C LEU A 118 16.53 13.90 8.73
N ARG A 119 15.23 14.17 8.60
CA ARG A 119 14.19 13.23 9.06
C ARG A 119 14.26 11.88 8.35
N MET A 120 14.58 11.85 7.05
CA MET A 120 14.84 10.61 6.32
C MET A 120 16.03 9.85 6.94
N ALA A 121 17.10 10.54 7.31
CA ALA A 121 18.25 9.91 7.97
C ALA A 121 17.86 9.25 9.30
N ASP A 122 17.03 9.90 10.12
CA ASP A 122 16.49 9.32 11.38
C ASP A 122 15.64 8.07 11.10
N MET A 123 14.89 8.06 9.99
CA MET A 123 14.11 6.89 9.58
C MET A 123 15.01 5.73 9.13
N VAL A 124 16.08 5.98 8.38
CA VAL A 124 17.08 4.96 8.02
C VAL A 124 17.76 4.40 9.27
N GLN A 125 18.11 5.24 10.24
CA GLN A 125 18.62 4.78 11.53
C GLN A 125 17.63 3.81 12.20
N THR A 126 16.34 4.15 12.20
CA THR A 126 15.28 3.30 12.76
C THR A 126 15.16 1.99 12.00
N LEU A 127 15.25 2.03 10.65
CA LEU A 127 15.24 0.86 9.78
C LEU A 127 16.39 -0.09 10.12
N LEU A 128 17.61 0.44 10.31
CA LEU A 128 18.78 -0.34 10.71
C LEU A 128 18.60 -0.99 12.10
N LEU A 129 17.96 -0.29 13.05
CA LEU A 129 17.63 -0.86 14.37
C LEU A 129 16.62 -2.00 14.24
N TYR A 130 15.63 -1.89 13.34
CA TYR A 130 14.66 -2.96 13.08
C TYR A 130 15.32 -4.16 12.37
N ALA A 131 16.20 -3.91 11.39
CA ALA A 131 16.98 -4.95 10.75
C ALA A 131 17.85 -5.71 11.79
N ARG A 132 18.58 -4.99 12.64
CA ARG A 132 19.36 -5.58 13.74
C ARG A 132 18.48 -6.40 14.71
N ALA A 133 17.28 -5.94 15.03
CA ALA A 133 16.36 -6.65 15.90
C ALA A 133 15.78 -7.91 15.23
N GLY A 134 15.63 -7.89 13.90
CA GLY A 134 15.18 -9.03 13.09
C GLY A 134 16.14 -10.21 13.13
N PHE A 135 17.46 -9.99 13.31
CA PHE A 135 18.45 -11.05 13.54
C PHE A 135 18.30 -11.77 14.90
N LYS A 136 17.58 -11.17 15.86
CA LYS A 136 17.26 -11.80 17.14
C LYS A 136 15.87 -12.39 17.06
N ARG A 137 15.78 -13.72 16.87
CA ARG A 137 14.58 -14.60 16.84
C ARG A 137 13.19 -13.89 16.85
N ASP A 138 12.45 -14.20 15.76
CA ASP A 138 10.99 -14.10 15.63
C ASP A 138 10.35 -12.73 15.87
N ASN A 139 10.63 -11.77 14.97
CA ASN A 139 10.02 -10.45 15.03
C ASN A 139 9.35 -10.03 13.70
N ARG A 140 8.41 -10.88 13.19
CA ARG A 140 7.63 -10.59 11.96
C ARG A 140 7.01 -9.17 11.98
N HIS A 141 6.61 -8.70 13.17
CA HIS A 141 6.07 -7.36 13.32
C HIS A 141 7.09 -6.26 12.97
N ARG A 142 8.35 -6.41 13.40
CA ARG A 142 9.43 -5.46 13.07
C ARG A 142 9.75 -5.44 11.57
N MET A 143 9.62 -6.57 10.90
CA MET A 143 9.83 -6.67 9.46
C MET A 143 8.74 -5.94 8.66
N VAL A 144 7.48 -6.02 9.11
CA VAL A 144 6.39 -5.24 8.51
C VAL A 144 6.63 -3.74 8.70
N GLN A 145 7.05 -3.33 9.90
CA GLN A 145 7.40 -1.93 10.19
C GLN A 145 8.58 -1.44 9.34
N ALA A 146 9.60 -2.28 9.13
CA ALA A 146 10.74 -1.94 8.29
C ALA A 146 10.34 -1.70 6.83
N ARG A 147 9.48 -2.56 6.25
CA ARG A 147 8.93 -2.35 4.90
C ARG A 147 8.09 -1.07 4.77
N GLN A 148 7.35 -0.72 5.82
CA GLN A 148 6.58 0.53 5.84
C GLN A 148 7.50 1.75 5.85
N LEU A 149 8.61 1.70 6.59
CA LEU A 149 9.61 2.77 6.63
C LEU A 149 10.33 2.92 5.28
N ASP A 150 10.69 1.82 4.63
CA ASP A 150 11.29 1.80 3.30
C ASP A 150 10.40 2.49 2.26
N ALA A 151 9.15 2.05 2.15
CA ALA A 151 8.17 2.69 1.28
C ALA A 151 7.88 4.16 1.64
N ALA A 152 8.12 4.58 2.88
CA ALA A 152 8.01 5.96 3.30
C ALA A 152 9.23 6.78 2.89
N LEU A 153 10.44 6.20 2.94
CA LEU A 153 11.68 6.82 2.47
C LEU A 153 11.60 7.16 0.98
N ASP A 154 11.15 6.23 0.13
CA ASP A 154 10.97 6.45 -1.31
C ASP A 154 10.05 7.65 -1.60
N LYS A 155 8.93 7.74 -0.86
CA LYS A 155 7.98 8.84 -1.03
C LYS A 155 8.55 10.18 -0.59
N LEU A 156 9.34 10.20 0.47
CA LEU A 156 9.98 11.43 0.96
C LEU A 156 11.10 11.88 0.03
N GLU A 157 11.91 10.97 -0.49
CA GLU A 157 12.92 11.28 -1.50
C GLU A 157 12.29 11.95 -2.72
N ASN A 158 11.22 11.35 -3.26
CA ASN A 158 10.47 11.93 -4.36
C ASN A 158 9.85 13.29 -4.01
N ALA A 159 9.34 13.45 -2.80
CA ALA A 159 8.74 14.71 -2.37
C ALA A 159 9.78 15.82 -2.24
N ILE A 160 10.96 15.54 -1.64
CA ILE A 160 12.06 16.50 -1.52
C ILE A 160 12.57 16.89 -2.90
N THR A 161 12.81 15.90 -3.77
CA THR A 161 13.31 16.15 -5.13
C THR A 161 12.33 17.00 -5.94
N THR A 162 11.04 16.69 -5.86
CA THR A 162 9.99 17.46 -6.54
C THR A 162 9.92 18.88 -5.97
N TYR A 163 9.95 19.04 -4.66
CA TYR A 163 9.91 20.34 -3.99
C TYR A 163 11.08 21.23 -4.42
N LEU A 164 12.30 20.69 -4.42
CA LEU A 164 13.49 21.44 -4.86
C LEU A 164 13.47 21.76 -6.36
N ALA A 165 12.91 20.88 -7.19
CA ALA A 165 12.79 21.12 -8.64
C ALA A 165 11.78 22.23 -8.98
N THR A 166 10.85 22.56 -8.06
CA THR A 166 9.87 23.64 -8.27
C THR A 166 10.38 25.02 -7.82
N LEU A 167 11.57 25.09 -7.21
CA LEU A 167 12.16 26.38 -6.81
C LEU A 167 12.65 27.16 -8.03
N ASP A 168 12.40 28.47 -7.98
CA ASP A 168 12.86 29.39 -9.03
C ASP A 168 14.37 29.63 -8.91
N GLN A 169 15.12 29.02 -9.82
CA GLN A 169 16.58 29.11 -9.84
C GLN A 169 17.09 30.48 -10.27
N GLU A 170 16.29 31.30 -10.96
CA GLU A 170 16.69 32.65 -11.39
C GLU A 170 16.94 33.59 -10.19
N ASN A 171 16.24 33.35 -9.10
CA ASN A 171 16.37 34.12 -7.85
C ASN A 171 17.35 33.53 -6.83
N MET A 172 18.07 32.45 -7.19
CA MET A 172 19.03 31.79 -6.31
C MET A 172 20.44 32.38 -6.46
N THR A 173 21.14 32.48 -5.32
CA THR A 173 22.59 32.75 -5.33
C THR A 173 23.35 31.47 -5.70
N ARG A 174 24.65 31.59 -6.05
CA ARG A 174 25.50 30.42 -6.29
C ARG A 174 25.59 29.48 -5.09
N ASP A 175 25.59 30.07 -3.89
CA ASP A 175 25.63 29.29 -2.64
C ASP A 175 24.32 28.54 -2.41
N ASP A 176 23.16 29.11 -2.80
CA ASP A 176 21.87 28.44 -2.73
C ASP A 176 21.81 27.24 -3.69
N VAL A 177 22.30 27.40 -4.91
CA VAL A 177 22.36 26.30 -5.90
C VAL A 177 23.26 25.17 -5.40
N GLN A 178 24.45 25.51 -4.90
CA GLN A 178 25.34 24.49 -4.32
C GLN A 178 24.69 23.77 -3.13
N ARG A 179 24.00 24.49 -2.26
CA ARG A 179 23.28 23.92 -1.13
C ARG A 179 22.13 23.02 -1.58
N MET A 180 21.43 23.39 -2.64
CA MET A 180 20.39 22.54 -3.26
C MET A 180 20.97 21.22 -3.76
N ASP A 181 22.10 21.27 -4.49
CA ASP A 181 22.78 20.08 -4.98
C ASP A 181 23.26 19.19 -3.83
N ASP A 182 23.79 19.77 -2.76
CA ASP A 182 24.22 19.04 -1.57
C ASP A 182 23.03 18.34 -0.87
N ILE A 183 21.87 18.99 -0.78
CA ILE A 183 20.65 18.41 -0.21
C ILE A 183 20.14 17.27 -1.10
N LEU A 184 20.12 17.43 -2.43
CA LEU A 184 19.71 16.38 -3.37
C LEU A 184 20.64 15.17 -3.27
N ALA A 185 21.96 15.39 -3.27
CA ALA A 185 22.94 14.33 -3.12
C ALA A 185 22.80 13.60 -1.77
N PHE A 186 22.61 14.34 -0.69
CA PHE A 186 22.37 13.75 0.64
C PHE A 186 21.09 12.92 0.66
N THR A 187 19.99 13.45 0.13
CA THR A 187 18.68 12.78 0.07
C THR A 187 18.78 11.45 -0.69
N SER A 188 19.40 11.46 -1.87
CA SER A 188 19.58 10.24 -2.68
C SER A 188 20.50 9.23 -1.99
N ASN A 189 21.59 9.66 -1.36
CA ASN A 189 22.47 8.76 -0.61
C ASN A 189 21.76 8.11 0.58
N ILE A 190 20.89 8.86 1.28
CA ILE A 190 20.08 8.33 2.38
C ILE A 190 19.02 7.34 1.85
N GLY A 191 18.37 7.61 0.70
CA GLY A 191 17.48 6.67 0.02
C GLY A 191 18.20 5.35 -0.28
N HIS A 192 19.36 5.42 -0.93
CA HIS A 192 20.17 4.22 -1.21
C HIS A 192 20.60 3.47 0.06
N ALA A 193 20.90 4.17 1.15
CA ALA A 193 21.22 3.51 2.42
C ALA A 193 20.01 2.76 2.99
N GLY A 194 18.79 3.30 2.81
CA GLY A 194 17.54 2.62 3.13
C GLY A 194 17.35 1.34 2.32
N ASP A 195 17.51 1.42 1.00
CA ASP A 195 17.44 0.28 0.08
C ASP A 195 18.40 -0.85 0.47
N ILE A 196 19.67 -0.51 0.74
CA ILE A 196 20.67 -1.48 1.17
C ILE A 196 20.28 -2.12 2.50
N ALA A 197 19.75 -1.34 3.44
CA ALA A 197 19.29 -1.85 4.73
C ALA A 197 18.08 -2.79 4.57
N HIS A 198 17.14 -2.44 3.69
CA HIS A 198 15.96 -3.25 3.41
C HIS A 198 16.31 -4.50 2.59
N HIS A 199 16.90 -4.34 1.40
CA HIS A 199 17.17 -5.46 0.51
C HIS A 199 18.36 -6.30 0.96
N GLY A 200 19.41 -5.71 1.49
CA GLY A 200 20.60 -6.44 1.92
C GLY A 200 20.42 -7.16 3.25
N LEU A 201 19.86 -6.48 4.26
CA LEU A 201 19.79 -7.05 5.61
C LEU A 201 18.50 -7.83 5.86
N LEU A 202 17.33 -7.28 5.49
CA LEU A 202 16.03 -7.90 5.79
C LEU A 202 15.71 -9.08 4.87
N SER A 203 16.10 -9.05 3.58
CA SER A 203 15.86 -10.15 2.65
C SER A 203 16.71 -11.37 3.01
N HIS A 204 17.98 -11.17 3.41
CA HIS A 204 18.83 -12.26 3.88
C HIS A 204 18.34 -12.85 5.21
N CYS A 205 17.80 -12.04 6.11
CA CYS A 205 17.20 -12.55 7.35
C CYS A 205 16.01 -13.47 7.08
N LEU A 206 15.18 -13.17 6.08
CA LEU A 206 14.02 -13.99 5.71
C LEU A 206 14.44 -15.36 5.15
N LEU A 207 15.45 -15.39 4.30
CA LEU A 207 15.97 -16.64 3.75
C LEU A 207 16.55 -17.54 4.84
N TYR A 208 17.33 -16.98 5.77
CA TYR A 208 17.98 -17.76 6.85
C TYR A 208 16.98 -18.31 7.88
N THR A 209 15.87 -17.60 8.14
CA THR A 209 14.81 -18.07 9.06
C THR A 209 13.87 -19.08 8.40
N SER A 210 13.72 -19.05 7.06
CA SER A 210 12.94 -20.04 6.31
C SER A 210 13.69 -21.38 6.22
N ASP A 211 14.96 -21.37 5.89
CA ASP A 211 15.78 -22.59 5.81
C ASP A 211 15.93 -23.29 7.18
N ALA A 212 16.07 -22.51 8.26
CA ALA A 212 16.13 -23.07 9.62
C ALA A 212 14.80 -23.68 10.11
N ALA A 213 13.66 -23.30 9.51
CA ALA A 213 12.37 -23.91 9.82
C ALA A 213 12.15 -25.22 9.05
N ASP A 214 12.71 -25.36 7.85
CA ASP A 214 12.64 -26.60 7.06
C ASP A 214 13.59 -27.70 7.60
N ASP A 215 14.72 -27.31 8.18
CA ASP A 215 15.67 -28.27 8.81
C ASP A 215 15.15 -28.90 10.13
N LEU A 216 14.07 -28.35 10.71
CA LEU A 216 13.44 -28.90 11.91
C LEU A 216 12.30 -29.91 11.61
N LEU A 217 12.04 -30.18 10.33
CA LEU A 217 11.02 -31.13 9.87
C LEU A 217 11.59 -32.45 9.29
N CYS A 218 12.92 -32.72 9.44
CA CYS A 218 13.57 -33.99 9.12
C CYS A 218 13.80 -34.83 10.35
#